data_212a44b22e571a1fdaefb5c33667300f
#
_entry.id   212a44b22e571a1fdaefb5c33667300f
#
_cell.length_a   1.000
_cell.length_b   1.000
_cell.length_c   1.000
_cell.angle_alpha   90.00
_cell.angle_beta   90.00
_cell.angle_gamma   90.00
#
_symmetry.space_group_name_H-M   'P 1'
#
loop_
_entity.id
_entity.type
_entity.pdbx_description
1 polymer ?
#
loop_
_entity_poly.entity_id
_entity_poly.type
_entity_poly.pdbx_seq_one_letter_code
_entity_poly.pdbx_strand_id
1 'polypeptide(L)'
;MIKLKNKWESIASGGENMMIAEPLFHLILIFSVLLPLVSLTVLALLGVAEKEVDYWQLEHARLRLEKELQESKYMQLHQQIRPHFFFNALNAFLSLARLGKNEEMIRGMEHFALFLRDSYETKQPLIPFKQEWAHTSNYLAVQQLRFGSRLSVSVQMDPDGERALIPSYTLQTLVENAFKHGLEKKAGEKCLAIDFRRQGNWVYLRVCDNGNEGKELSIANGGVGLDNLRKRFALLFDLPTQLVLQKDDRGWTEALVVWPYVPGDEG
;
A
#
# COMPACT_ATOMS: atom_id res chain seq x y z
N MET A 1 49.24 88.56 -36.89
CA MET A 1 48.16 87.78 -37.43
C MET A 1 48.26 86.27 -37.08
N ILE A 2 49.44 85.65 -37.06
CA ILE A 2 49.64 84.23 -36.79
C ILE A 2 49.32 83.83 -35.36
N LYS A 3 49.54 84.66 -34.34
CA LYS A 3 49.25 84.38 -32.91
C LYS A 3 47.74 84.34 -32.59
N LEU A 4 46.93 85.06 -33.33
CA LEU A 4 45.46 85.01 -33.14
C LEU A 4 44.88 83.80 -33.75
N LYS A 5 45.38 83.32 -34.90
CA LYS A 5 44.86 82.10 -35.56
C LYS A 5 45.10 80.83 -34.67
N ASN A 6 46.31 80.72 -34.10
CA ASN A 6 46.57 79.57 -33.18
C ASN A 6 45.81 79.61 -31.91
N LYS A 7 45.37 80.79 -31.44
CA LYS A 7 44.47 80.90 -30.24
C LYS A 7 43.01 80.49 -30.55
N TRP A 8 42.53 80.78 -31.78
CA TRP A 8 41.18 80.35 -32.18
C TRP A 8 41.15 78.88 -32.50
N GLU A 9 42.23 78.30 -33.06
CA GLU A 9 42.28 76.85 -33.28
C GLU A 9 42.39 76.05 -31.95
N SER A 10 43.03 76.57 -30.93
CA SER A 10 43.03 75.99 -29.59
C SER A 10 41.67 76.06 -28.89
N ILE A 11 40.92 77.14 -29.14
CA ILE A 11 39.56 77.26 -28.59
C ILE A 11 38.58 76.38 -29.34
N ALA A 12 38.74 76.25 -30.67
CA ALA A 12 37.90 75.35 -31.47
C ALA A 12 38.12 73.89 -31.13
N SER A 13 39.37 73.44 -30.91
CA SER A 13 39.71 72.09 -30.50
C SER A 13 39.15 71.76 -29.06
N GLY A 14 39.10 72.81 -28.20
CA GLY A 14 38.49 72.68 -26.88
C GLY A 14 37.01 72.49 -26.93
N GLY A 15 36.31 73.11 -27.92
CA GLY A 15 34.83 72.96 -28.13
C GLY A 15 34.48 71.61 -28.64
N GLU A 16 35.24 71.02 -29.56
CA GLU A 16 34.98 69.66 -30.05
C GLU A 16 35.18 68.59 -28.97
N ASN A 17 36.21 68.71 -28.17
CA ASN A 17 36.38 67.80 -27.00
C ASN A 17 35.29 67.97 -25.94
N MET A 18 34.77 69.15 -25.77
CA MET A 18 33.63 69.41 -24.84
C MET A 18 32.29 68.86 -25.40
N MET A 19 32.05 68.90 -26.72
CA MET A 19 30.87 68.33 -27.36
C MET A 19 30.84 66.80 -27.31
N ILE A 20 31.99 66.13 -27.26
CA ILE A 20 32.10 64.65 -27.13
C ILE A 20 32.11 64.22 -25.65
N ALA A 21 32.63 65.05 -24.75
CA ALA A 21 32.72 64.73 -23.33
C ALA A 21 31.35 64.73 -22.61
N GLU A 22 30.44 65.61 -23.00
CA GLU A 22 29.10 65.70 -22.40
C GLU A 22 28.25 64.42 -22.60
N PRO A 23 28.03 63.92 -23.82
CA PRO A 23 27.25 62.70 -24.03
C PRO A 23 27.93 61.47 -23.41
N LEU A 24 29.27 61.38 -23.42
CA LEU A 24 30.06 60.31 -22.77
C LEU A 24 29.87 60.32 -21.25
N PHE A 25 29.90 61.50 -20.63
CA PHE A 25 29.61 61.67 -19.23
C PHE A 25 28.20 61.21 -18.84
N HIS A 26 27.18 61.59 -19.60
CA HIS A 26 25.83 61.13 -19.36
C HIS A 26 25.67 59.61 -19.56
N LEU A 27 26.34 59.04 -20.53
CA LEU A 27 26.36 57.59 -20.77
C LEU A 27 26.99 56.84 -19.57
N ILE A 28 28.15 57.29 -19.07
CA ILE A 28 28.78 56.70 -17.89
C ILE A 28 27.89 56.83 -16.67
N LEU A 29 27.21 57.96 -16.50
CA LEU A 29 26.33 58.18 -15.36
C LEU A 29 25.08 57.26 -15.42
N ILE A 30 24.51 57.04 -16.61
CA ILE A 30 23.43 56.10 -16.83
C ILE A 30 23.89 54.68 -16.52
N PHE A 31 25.04 54.25 -17.04
CA PHE A 31 25.53 52.89 -16.78
C PHE A 31 25.90 52.70 -15.31
N SER A 32 26.42 53.70 -14.63
CA SER A 32 26.77 53.59 -13.21
C SER A 32 25.60 53.37 -12.29
N VAL A 33 24.38 53.79 -12.72
CA VAL A 33 23.13 53.60 -11.94
C VAL A 33 22.39 52.36 -12.42
N LEU A 34 22.36 52.11 -13.74
CA LEU A 34 21.55 51.03 -14.32
C LEU A 34 22.18 49.66 -14.07
N LEU A 35 23.51 49.57 -14.13
CA LEU A 35 24.23 48.31 -13.96
C LEU A 35 24.04 47.68 -12.54
N PRO A 36 24.22 48.44 -11.44
CA PRO A 36 23.95 47.91 -10.10
C PRO A 36 22.47 47.59 -9.88
N LEU A 37 21.55 48.35 -10.48
CA LEU A 37 20.11 48.07 -10.37
C LEU A 37 19.74 46.74 -11.06
N VAL A 38 20.25 46.52 -12.28
CA VAL A 38 20.09 45.25 -13.00
C VAL A 38 20.74 44.09 -12.24
N SER A 39 21.97 44.29 -11.70
CA SER A 39 22.64 43.28 -10.91
C SER A 39 21.84 42.90 -9.65
N LEU A 40 21.27 43.88 -8.97
CA LEU A 40 20.45 43.64 -7.77
C LEU A 40 19.14 42.86 -8.11
N THR A 41 18.51 43.22 -9.22
CA THR A 41 17.28 42.51 -9.66
C THR A 41 17.59 41.08 -10.08
N VAL A 42 18.69 40.82 -10.78
CA VAL A 42 19.13 39.46 -11.15
C VAL A 42 19.42 38.63 -9.91
N LEU A 43 20.18 39.20 -8.94
CA LEU A 43 20.48 38.51 -7.68
C LEU A 43 19.21 38.19 -6.88
N ALA A 44 18.22 39.10 -6.86
CA ALA A 44 16.94 38.87 -6.21
C ALA A 44 16.16 37.74 -6.88
N LEU A 45 16.12 37.71 -8.22
CA LEU A 45 15.46 36.66 -9.00
C LEU A 45 16.13 35.29 -8.80
N LEU A 46 17.47 35.24 -8.79
CA LEU A 46 18.21 34.01 -8.51
C LEU A 46 17.93 33.49 -7.11
N GLY A 47 17.89 34.37 -6.11
CA GLY A 47 17.56 33.97 -4.73
C GLY A 47 16.11 33.48 -4.56
N VAL A 48 15.17 33.98 -5.35
CA VAL A 48 13.79 33.45 -5.37
C VAL A 48 13.77 32.08 -6.05
N ALA A 49 14.48 31.91 -7.19
CA ALA A 49 14.55 30.65 -7.91
C ALA A 49 15.22 29.54 -7.07
N GLU A 50 16.29 29.84 -6.34
CA GLU A 50 16.92 28.90 -5.41
C GLU A 50 15.94 28.44 -4.32
N LYS A 51 15.22 29.36 -3.69
CA LYS A 51 14.23 29.02 -2.67
C LYS A 51 13.10 28.17 -3.20
N GLU A 52 12.67 28.40 -4.45
CA GLU A 52 11.63 27.61 -5.08
C GLU A 52 12.10 26.18 -5.36
N VAL A 53 13.35 26.00 -5.82
CA VAL A 53 13.97 24.68 -6.01
C VAL A 53 14.09 23.95 -4.67
N ASP A 54 14.58 24.62 -3.62
CA ASP A 54 14.68 24.04 -2.26
C ASP A 54 13.31 23.62 -1.72
N TYR A 55 12.29 24.43 -1.93
CA TYR A 55 10.90 24.11 -1.55
C TYR A 55 10.39 22.84 -2.23
N TRP A 56 10.57 22.73 -3.56
CA TRP A 56 10.18 21.54 -4.33
C TRP A 56 10.96 20.30 -3.91
N GLN A 57 12.26 20.42 -3.62
CA GLN A 57 13.08 19.31 -3.13
C GLN A 57 12.60 18.84 -1.76
N LEU A 58 12.28 19.76 -0.85
CA LEU A 58 11.76 19.44 0.47
C LEU A 58 10.40 18.76 0.41
N GLU A 59 9.49 19.26 -0.44
CA GLU A 59 8.16 18.67 -0.64
C GLU A 59 8.24 17.26 -1.24
N HIS A 60 9.11 17.06 -2.24
CA HIS A 60 9.36 15.71 -2.79
C HIS A 60 9.98 14.76 -1.77
N ALA A 61 10.91 15.24 -0.93
CA ALA A 61 11.48 14.43 0.15
C ALA A 61 10.43 14.05 1.18
N ARG A 62 9.55 14.99 1.56
CA ARG A 62 8.43 14.77 2.47
C ARG A 62 7.49 13.70 1.93
N LEU A 63 7.04 13.83 0.67
CA LEU A 63 6.15 12.86 0.02
C LEU A 63 6.76 11.46 -0.06
N ARG A 64 8.08 11.37 -0.32
CA ARG A 64 8.80 10.08 -0.27
C ARG A 64 8.79 9.47 1.12
N LEU A 65 9.11 10.25 2.15
CA LEU A 65 9.11 9.78 3.54
C LEU A 65 7.69 9.37 4.01
N GLU A 66 6.67 10.11 3.62
CA GLU A 66 5.28 9.74 3.91
C GLU A 66 4.91 8.41 3.24
N LYS A 67 5.31 8.20 1.99
CA LYS A 67 5.11 6.93 1.28
C LYS A 67 5.88 5.78 1.94
N GLU A 68 7.16 5.96 2.25
CA GLU A 68 7.97 4.95 2.94
C GLU A 68 7.40 4.61 4.33
N LEU A 69 6.91 5.61 5.05
CA LEU A 69 6.24 5.41 6.33
C LEU A 69 4.93 4.62 6.17
N GLN A 70 4.14 4.91 5.15
CA GLN A 70 2.93 4.15 4.83
C GLN A 70 3.25 2.71 4.45
N GLU A 71 4.26 2.49 3.60
CA GLU A 71 4.73 1.15 3.23
C GLU A 71 5.26 0.38 4.45
N SER A 72 6.04 1.03 5.31
CA SER A 72 6.55 0.44 6.55
C SER A 72 5.41 0.08 7.52
N LYS A 73 4.44 0.96 7.72
CA LYS A 73 3.25 0.67 8.52
C LYS A 73 2.44 -0.48 7.91
N TYR A 74 2.28 -0.49 6.58
CA TYR A 74 1.63 -1.57 5.87
C TYR A 74 2.35 -2.90 6.11
N MET A 75 3.67 -2.95 5.96
CA MET A 75 4.49 -4.14 6.21
C MET A 75 4.45 -4.59 7.68
N GLN A 76 4.48 -3.66 8.63
CA GLN A 76 4.33 -3.99 10.06
C GLN A 76 2.96 -4.59 10.39
N LEU A 77 1.89 -4.12 9.74
CA LEU A 77 0.55 -4.69 9.87
C LEU A 77 0.44 -6.10 9.25
N HIS A 78 1.40 -6.47 8.43
CA HIS A 78 1.43 -7.68 7.61
C HIS A 78 2.20 -8.84 8.25
N GLN A 79 3.26 -8.55 9.01
CA GLN A 79 4.17 -9.56 9.58
C GLN A 79 3.64 -10.16 10.89
N GLN A 80 2.69 -11.09 10.82
CA GLN A 80 2.39 -11.97 11.96
C GLN A 80 2.14 -13.41 11.50
N ILE A 81 3.22 -14.15 11.20
CA ILE A 81 3.13 -15.62 11.23
C ILE A 81 2.78 -15.99 12.67
N ARG A 82 1.60 -16.58 12.85
CA ARG A 82 1.11 -16.96 14.18
C ARG A 82 1.87 -18.21 14.66
N PRO A 83 2.69 -18.13 15.72
CA PRO A 83 3.45 -19.28 16.23
C PRO A 83 2.54 -20.49 16.53
N HIS A 84 1.31 -20.23 16.97
CA HIS A 84 0.32 -21.25 17.29
C HIS A 84 -0.06 -22.13 16.09
N PHE A 85 -0.24 -21.55 14.89
CA PHE A 85 -0.52 -22.34 13.67
C PHE A 85 0.67 -23.25 13.33
N PHE A 86 1.89 -22.72 13.42
CA PHE A 86 3.11 -23.46 13.14
C PHE A 86 3.24 -24.71 14.03
N PHE A 87 3.10 -24.53 15.36
CA PHE A 87 3.15 -25.66 16.30
C PHE A 87 2.03 -26.67 16.09
N ASN A 88 0.82 -26.22 15.75
CA ASN A 88 -0.30 -27.12 15.46
C ASN A 88 -0.06 -27.94 14.19
N ALA A 89 0.50 -27.34 13.14
CA ALA A 89 0.86 -28.06 11.92
C ALA A 89 1.93 -29.14 12.19
N LEU A 90 2.99 -28.80 12.93
CA LEU A 90 4.02 -29.77 13.33
C LEU A 90 3.43 -30.93 14.14
N ASN A 91 2.55 -30.66 15.11
CA ASN A 91 1.90 -31.69 15.90
C ASN A 91 1.00 -32.61 15.04
N ALA A 92 0.31 -32.04 14.03
CA ALA A 92 -0.47 -32.83 13.08
C ALA A 92 0.45 -33.77 12.27
N PHE A 93 1.58 -33.27 11.75
CA PHE A 93 2.54 -34.09 11.00
C PHE A 93 3.14 -35.20 11.87
N LEU A 94 3.53 -34.91 13.10
CA LEU A 94 4.00 -35.92 14.06
C LEU A 94 2.94 -36.99 14.34
N SER A 95 1.68 -36.60 14.45
CA SER A 95 0.56 -37.54 14.63
C SER A 95 0.38 -38.45 13.41
N LEU A 96 0.43 -37.92 12.21
CA LEU A 96 0.36 -38.70 10.96
C LEU A 96 1.53 -39.67 10.83
N ALA A 97 2.74 -39.23 11.16
CA ALA A 97 3.92 -40.09 11.16
C ALA A 97 3.78 -41.29 12.14
N ARG A 98 3.29 -41.04 13.38
CA ARG A 98 3.04 -42.10 14.38
C ARG A 98 1.97 -43.08 13.94
N LEU A 99 1.01 -42.64 13.12
CA LEU A 99 -0.05 -43.48 12.56
C LEU A 99 0.37 -44.20 11.27
N GLY A 100 1.61 -44.00 10.79
CA GLY A 100 2.10 -44.58 9.54
C GLY A 100 1.48 -43.97 8.28
N LYS A 101 0.78 -42.83 8.39
CA LYS A 101 0.12 -42.12 7.29
C LYS A 101 1.11 -41.22 6.54
N ASN A 102 2.16 -41.81 6.00
CA ASN A 102 3.29 -41.09 5.44
C ASN A 102 2.92 -40.23 4.21
N GLU A 103 2.03 -40.72 3.33
CA GLU A 103 1.61 -39.97 2.15
C GLU A 103 0.79 -38.72 2.54
N GLU A 104 -0.12 -38.83 3.53
CA GLU A 104 -0.87 -37.67 4.02
C GLU A 104 0.06 -36.65 4.67
N MET A 105 1.06 -37.14 5.44
CA MET A 105 2.07 -36.28 6.05
C MET A 105 2.90 -35.52 5.00
N ILE A 106 3.40 -36.22 3.96
CA ILE A 106 4.19 -35.61 2.90
C ILE A 106 3.40 -34.52 2.20
N ARG A 107 2.16 -34.81 1.75
CA ARG A 107 1.28 -33.79 1.11
C ARG A 107 1.04 -32.60 2.03
N GLY A 108 0.83 -32.86 3.32
CA GLY A 108 0.66 -31.78 4.30
C GLY A 108 1.89 -30.90 4.45
N MET A 109 3.07 -31.49 4.49
CA MET A 109 4.34 -30.75 4.54
C MET A 109 4.59 -29.92 3.27
N GLU A 110 4.22 -30.45 2.10
CA GLU A 110 4.28 -29.71 0.83
C GLU A 110 3.39 -28.45 0.89
N HIS A 111 2.12 -28.59 1.26
CA HIS A 111 1.21 -27.45 1.43
C HIS A 111 1.72 -26.46 2.48
N PHE A 112 2.28 -26.95 3.56
CA PHE A 112 2.84 -26.10 4.62
C PHE A 112 4.07 -25.33 4.11
N ALA A 113 4.95 -25.97 3.35
CA ALA A 113 6.11 -25.32 2.75
C ALA A 113 5.70 -24.24 1.73
N LEU A 114 4.68 -24.53 0.87
CA LEU A 114 4.10 -23.52 -0.04
C LEU A 114 3.50 -22.34 0.73
N PHE A 115 2.70 -22.60 1.77
CA PHE A 115 2.14 -21.57 2.63
C PHE A 115 3.21 -20.67 3.25
N LEU A 116 4.30 -21.25 3.76
CA LEU A 116 5.40 -20.48 4.33
C LEU A 116 6.11 -19.65 3.26
N ARG A 117 6.45 -20.25 2.11
CA ARG A 117 7.10 -19.52 1.02
C ARG A 117 6.28 -18.31 0.60
N ASP A 118 4.99 -18.50 0.33
CA ASP A 118 4.10 -17.44 -0.10
C ASP A 118 3.99 -16.32 0.94
N SER A 119 4.03 -16.67 2.24
CA SER A 119 4.03 -15.70 3.34
C SER A 119 5.27 -14.81 3.38
N TYR A 120 6.40 -15.24 2.81
CA TYR A 120 7.63 -14.45 2.74
C TYR A 120 7.82 -13.72 1.40
N GLU A 121 7.28 -14.25 0.32
CA GLU A 121 7.54 -13.74 -1.04
C GLU A 121 6.55 -12.65 -1.47
N THR A 122 5.33 -12.63 -0.95
CA THR A 122 4.31 -11.68 -1.38
C THR A 122 4.60 -10.27 -0.85
N LYS A 123 5.19 -9.43 -1.72
CA LYS A 123 5.51 -8.03 -1.44
C LYS A 123 4.49 -7.03 -2.01
N GLN A 124 3.61 -7.50 -2.90
CA GLN A 124 2.63 -6.64 -3.56
C GLN A 124 1.47 -6.32 -2.61
N PRO A 125 1.06 -5.05 -2.51
CA PRO A 125 -0.04 -4.65 -1.66
C PRO A 125 -1.40 -5.16 -2.15
N LEU A 126 -1.58 -5.27 -3.47
CA LEU A 126 -2.75 -5.82 -4.16
C LEU A 126 -2.33 -7.00 -5.01
N ILE A 127 -3.09 -8.09 -4.95
CA ILE A 127 -2.91 -9.29 -5.77
C ILE A 127 -4.27 -9.73 -6.35
N PRO A 128 -4.31 -10.48 -7.48
CA PRO A 128 -5.53 -11.09 -7.97
C PRO A 128 -6.11 -12.06 -6.93
N PHE A 129 -7.45 -12.11 -6.82
CA PHE A 129 -8.12 -13.02 -5.88
C PHE A 129 -7.72 -14.50 -6.10
N LYS A 130 -7.50 -14.90 -7.34
CA LYS A 130 -7.00 -16.24 -7.67
C LYS A 130 -5.69 -16.57 -6.93
N GLN A 131 -4.76 -15.61 -6.85
CA GLN A 131 -3.50 -15.79 -6.12
C GLN A 131 -3.74 -15.84 -4.61
N GLU A 132 -4.59 -14.97 -4.08
CA GLU A 132 -4.99 -14.98 -2.67
C GLU A 132 -5.66 -16.30 -2.27
N TRP A 133 -6.50 -16.85 -3.16
CA TRP A 133 -7.09 -18.17 -2.97
C TRP A 133 -6.04 -19.28 -2.94
N ALA A 134 -5.08 -19.28 -3.87
CA ALA A 134 -4.00 -20.26 -3.89
C ALA A 134 -3.21 -20.28 -2.57
N HIS A 135 -2.89 -19.12 -2.01
CA HIS A 135 -2.23 -18.99 -0.70
C HIS A 135 -3.10 -19.55 0.43
N THR A 136 -4.38 -19.15 0.47
CA THR A 136 -5.31 -19.57 1.52
C THR A 136 -5.64 -21.05 1.42
N SER A 137 -5.70 -21.64 0.22
CA SER A 137 -5.96 -23.07 0.02
C SER A 137 -4.85 -23.94 0.63
N ASN A 138 -3.60 -23.50 0.59
CA ASN A 138 -2.49 -24.18 1.27
C ASN A 138 -2.66 -24.18 2.79
N TYR A 139 -3.08 -23.06 3.36
CA TYR A 139 -3.43 -22.98 4.79
C TYR A 139 -4.58 -23.93 5.15
N LEU A 140 -5.66 -23.94 4.35
CA LEU A 140 -6.82 -24.81 4.56
C LEU A 140 -6.47 -26.29 4.47
N ALA A 141 -5.59 -26.69 3.55
CA ALA A 141 -5.10 -28.06 3.42
C ALA A 141 -4.41 -28.53 4.73
N VAL A 142 -3.58 -27.70 5.34
CA VAL A 142 -2.95 -28.02 6.64
C VAL A 142 -4.00 -28.12 7.76
N GLN A 143 -5.00 -27.23 7.78
CA GLN A 143 -6.09 -27.31 8.76
C GLN A 143 -6.95 -28.56 8.58
N GLN A 144 -7.19 -28.97 7.33
CA GLN A 144 -7.92 -30.21 7.02
C GLN A 144 -7.19 -31.44 7.58
N LEU A 145 -5.87 -31.50 7.48
CA LEU A 145 -5.07 -32.59 8.10
C LEU A 145 -5.18 -32.58 9.63
N ARG A 146 -5.18 -31.38 10.24
CA ARG A 146 -5.28 -31.21 11.68
C ARG A 146 -6.64 -31.67 12.23
N PHE A 147 -7.72 -31.29 11.60
CA PHE A 147 -9.08 -31.56 12.09
C PHE A 147 -9.71 -32.83 11.49
N GLY A 148 -9.18 -33.32 10.37
CA GLY A 148 -9.68 -34.51 9.68
C GLY A 148 -11.12 -34.35 9.22
N SER A 149 -11.93 -35.41 9.37
CA SER A 149 -13.33 -35.42 8.99
C SER A 149 -14.24 -34.48 9.80
N ARG A 150 -13.74 -33.90 10.87
CA ARG A 150 -14.49 -32.91 11.66
C ARG A 150 -14.55 -31.54 11.01
N LEU A 151 -13.72 -31.25 9.99
CA LEU A 151 -13.72 -29.98 9.27
C LEU A 151 -14.35 -30.17 7.90
N SER A 152 -15.43 -29.45 7.66
CA SER A 152 -16.07 -29.31 6.34
C SER A 152 -15.83 -27.90 5.81
N VAL A 153 -15.26 -27.79 4.62
CA VAL A 153 -15.02 -26.51 3.95
C VAL A 153 -15.81 -26.47 2.66
N SER A 154 -16.72 -25.52 2.51
CA SER A 154 -17.44 -25.26 1.27
C SER A 154 -16.94 -23.97 0.63
N VAL A 155 -16.71 -24.00 -0.68
CA VAL A 155 -16.17 -22.85 -1.41
C VAL A 155 -17.02 -22.62 -2.66
N GLN A 156 -17.49 -21.39 -2.81
CA GLN A 156 -18.17 -20.91 -4.01
C GLN A 156 -17.38 -19.69 -4.53
N MET A 157 -16.92 -19.79 -5.77
CA MET A 157 -16.16 -18.72 -6.42
C MET A 157 -16.75 -18.41 -7.76
N ASP A 158 -17.02 -17.14 -8.00
CA ASP A 158 -17.44 -16.63 -9.29
C ASP A 158 -16.21 -16.47 -10.19
N PRO A 159 -16.14 -17.19 -11.34
CA PRO A 159 -15.01 -17.11 -12.26
C PRO A 159 -14.76 -15.67 -12.77
N ASP A 160 -15.83 -14.88 -12.95
CA ASP A 160 -15.72 -13.49 -13.43
C ASP A 160 -15.05 -12.56 -12.40
N GLY A 161 -14.95 -13.00 -11.16
CA GLY A 161 -14.32 -12.28 -10.06
C GLY A 161 -12.85 -12.66 -9.81
N GLU A 162 -12.34 -13.75 -10.33
CA GLU A 162 -11.00 -14.30 -9.99
C GLU A 162 -9.85 -13.31 -10.20
N ARG A 163 -10.03 -12.37 -11.15
CA ARG A 163 -9.06 -11.31 -11.46
C ARG A 163 -9.19 -10.07 -10.59
N ALA A 164 -10.21 -9.98 -9.75
CA ALA A 164 -10.37 -8.82 -8.86
C ALA A 164 -9.14 -8.66 -7.97
N LEU A 165 -8.58 -7.46 -7.96
CA LEU A 165 -7.50 -7.12 -7.04
C LEU A 165 -8.04 -7.03 -5.62
N ILE A 166 -7.31 -7.65 -4.69
CA ILE A 166 -7.60 -7.67 -3.26
C ILE A 166 -6.33 -7.36 -2.49
N PRO A 167 -6.40 -6.67 -1.34
CA PRO A 167 -5.24 -6.52 -0.47
C PRO A 167 -4.71 -7.89 -0.03
N SER A 168 -3.42 -8.14 -0.23
CA SER A 168 -2.77 -9.43 0.08
C SER A 168 -3.13 -9.92 1.49
N TYR A 169 -3.32 -11.22 1.66
CA TYR A 169 -3.68 -11.90 2.91
C TYR A 169 -5.05 -11.48 3.52
N THR A 170 -5.95 -10.93 2.72
CA THR A 170 -7.29 -10.60 3.17
C THR A 170 -8.09 -11.87 3.50
N LEU A 171 -8.24 -12.78 2.52
CA LEU A 171 -8.95 -14.04 2.71
C LEU A 171 -8.29 -14.89 3.78
N GLN A 172 -6.96 -14.99 3.76
CA GLN A 172 -6.21 -15.69 4.80
C GLN A 172 -6.52 -15.15 6.19
N THR A 173 -6.52 -13.83 6.39
CA THR A 173 -6.82 -13.21 7.70
C THR A 173 -8.26 -13.53 8.16
N LEU A 174 -9.23 -13.49 7.26
CA LEU A 174 -10.62 -13.83 7.58
C LEU A 174 -10.76 -15.29 7.98
N VAL A 175 -10.15 -16.20 7.22
CA VAL A 175 -10.16 -17.64 7.49
C VAL A 175 -9.45 -17.94 8.80
N GLU A 176 -8.26 -17.37 9.04
CA GLU A 176 -7.55 -17.51 10.30
C GLU A 176 -8.36 -17.02 11.51
N ASN A 177 -9.12 -15.91 11.34
CA ASN A 177 -10.00 -15.42 12.40
C ASN A 177 -11.16 -16.39 12.68
N ALA A 178 -11.76 -17.00 11.65
CA ALA A 178 -12.77 -18.02 11.77
C ALA A 178 -12.23 -19.24 12.57
N PHE A 179 -11.02 -19.70 12.28
CA PHE A 179 -10.39 -20.77 13.06
C PHE A 179 -10.12 -20.34 14.50
N LYS A 180 -9.40 -19.25 14.72
CA LYS A 180 -8.95 -18.81 16.04
C LYS A 180 -10.10 -18.49 17.01
N HIS A 181 -11.09 -17.77 16.51
CA HIS A 181 -12.16 -17.23 17.36
C HIS A 181 -13.39 -18.13 17.38
N GLY A 182 -13.58 -18.96 16.37
CA GLY A 182 -14.73 -19.87 16.21
C GLY A 182 -14.35 -21.35 16.29
N LEU A 183 -13.84 -21.87 15.18
CA LEU A 183 -13.73 -23.32 14.93
C LEU A 183 -12.79 -24.06 15.90
N GLU A 184 -11.66 -23.47 16.32
CA GLU A 184 -10.75 -24.14 17.27
C GLU A 184 -11.38 -24.41 18.63
N LYS A 185 -12.29 -23.54 19.05
CA LYS A 185 -12.98 -23.63 20.36
C LYS A 185 -14.23 -24.51 20.31
N LYS A 186 -14.73 -24.84 19.12
CA LYS A 186 -15.93 -25.65 18.95
C LYS A 186 -15.62 -27.13 19.12
N ALA A 187 -16.40 -27.82 19.94
CA ALA A 187 -16.45 -29.27 19.96
C ALA A 187 -17.30 -29.79 18.77
N GLY A 188 -16.96 -30.98 18.25
CA GLY A 188 -17.72 -31.61 17.16
C GLY A 188 -17.43 -31.07 15.78
N GLU A 189 -18.43 -31.02 14.94
CA GLU A 189 -18.34 -30.65 13.52
C GLU A 189 -18.06 -29.16 13.36
N LYS A 190 -17.09 -28.86 12.49
CA LYS A 190 -16.60 -27.52 12.17
C LYS A 190 -16.90 -27.24 10.72
N CYS A 191 -17.68 -26.21 10.46
CA CYS A 191 -18.07 -25.83 9.11
C CYS A 191 -17.51 -24.43 8.80
N LEU A 192 -16.82 -24.33 7.67
CA LEU A 192 -16.35 -23.08 7.09
C LEU A 192 -16.93 -22.94 5.69
N ALA A 193 -17.57 -21.82 5.41
CA ALA A 193 -18.07 -21.50 4.07
C ALA A 193 -17.39 -20.23 3.56
N ILE A 194 -16.89 -20.28 2.33
CA ILE A 194 -16.28 -19.15 1.63
C ILE A 194 -17.10 -18.91 0.36
N ASP A 195 -17.58 -17.70 0.20
CA ASP A 195 -18.38 -17.27 -0.95
C ASP A 195 -17.75 -15.99 -1.52
N PHE A 196 -17.33 -16.04 -2.77
CA PHE A 196 -16.72 -14.93 -3.48
C PHE A 196 -17.50 -14.66 -4.76
N ARG A 197 -17.99 -13.42 -4.92
CA ARG A 197 -18.83 -13.01 -6.05
C ARG A 197 -18.48 -11.63 -6.54
N ARG A 198 -18.60 -11.45 -7.86
CA ARG A 198 -18.63 -10.15 -8.49
C ARG A 198 -20.05 -9.77 -8.86
N GLN A 199 -20.47 -8.57 -8.53
CA GLN A 199 -21.77 -8.01 -8.95
C GLN A 199 -21.54 -6.61 -9.54
N GLY A 200 -21.51 -6.55 -10.85
CA GLY A 200 -21.19 -5.32 -11.57
C GLY A 200 -19.80 -4.78 -11.22
N ASN A 201 -19.75 -3.57 -10.65
CA ASN A 201 -18.51 -2.92 -10.23
C ASN A 201 -18.09 -3.21 -8.77
N TRP A 202 -18.74 -4.16 -8.12
CA TRP A 202 -18.47 -4.50 -6.72
C TRP A 202 -18.11 -5.97 -6.57
N VAL A 203 -17.24 -6.22 -5.60
CA VAL A 203 -16.81 -7.57 -5.20
C VAL A 203 -17.25 -7.83 -3.77
N TYR A 204 -17.74 -9.04 -3.53
CA TYR A 204 -18.26 -9.52 -2.26
C TYR A 204 -17.48 -10.77 -1.86
N LEU A 205 -16.87 -10.73 -0.70
CA LEU A 205 -16.21 -11.87 -0.07
C LEU A 205 -16.88 -12.15 1.28
N ARG A 206 -17.43 -13.33 1.43
CA ARG A 206 -18.06 -13.82 2.67
C ARG A 206 -17.27 -15.01 3.21
N VAL A 207 -16.94 -14.97 4.48
CA VAL A 207 -16.37 -16.11 5.20
C VAL A 207 -17.25 -16.37 6.40
N CYS A 208 -17.90 -17.54 6.43
CA CYS A 208 -18.83 -17.94 7.48
C CYS A 208 -18.31 -19.15 8.24
N ASP A 209 -18.39 -19.13 9.57
CA ASP A 209 -18.05 -20.26 10.43
C ASP A 209 -19.13 -20.56 11.47
N ASN A 210 -19.26 -21.84 11.84
CA ASN A 210 -20.21 -22.27 12.85
C ASN A 210 -19.61 -22.34 14.27
N GLY A 211 -18.48 -21.70 14.53
CA GLY A 211 -17.71 -21.86 15.77
C GLY A 211 -18.35 -21.24 17.02
N ASN A 212 -19.09 -20.13 16.84
CA ASN A 212 -19.67 -19.34 17.95
C ASN A 212 -21.20 -19.41 17.98
N GLU A 213 -21.80 -20.57 17.69
CA GLU A 213 -23.25 -20.75 17.80
C GLU A 213 -23.75 -20.35 19.21
N GLY A 214 -24.78 -19.49 19.26
CA GLY A 214 -25.43 -19.08 20.49
C GLY A 214 -24.69 -18.06 21.37
N LYS A 215 -23.52 -17.56 20.97
CA LYS A 215 -22.81 -16.50 21.71
C LYS A 215 -22.99 -15.15 21.02
N GLU A 216 -23.21 -14.10 21.81
CA GLU A 216 -23.18 -12.74 21.29
C GLU A 216 -21.80 -12.43 20.71
N LEU A 217 -21.78 -11.84 19.51
CA LEU A 217 -20.56 -11.30 18.96
C LEU A 217 -20.20 -10.06 19.78
N SER A 218 -19.05 -10.06 20.37
CA SER A 218 -18.43 -8.83 20.90
C SER A 218 -18.04 -7.95 19.70
N ILE A 219 -19.03 -7.25 19.14
CA ILE A 219 -18.88 -6.41 17.93
C ILE A 219 -17.92 -5.24 18.18
N ALA A 220 -17.70 -4.88 19.43
CA ALA A 220 -16.88 -3.74 19.83
C ALA A 220 -15.37 -3.92 19.51
N ASN A 221 -14.89 -5.15 19.33
CA ASN A 221 -13.48 -5.42 19.06
C ASN A 221 -13.35 -6.53 18.01
N GLY A 222 -13.58 -6.21 16.75
CA GLY A 222 -12.92 -6.95 15.69
C GLY A 222 -11.43 -6.87 15.98
N GLY A 223 -10.81 -7.98 16.41
CA GLY A 223 -9.42 -7.98 16.89
C GLY A 223 -8.47 -7.30 15.92
N VAL A 224 -7.27 -6.98 16.36
CA VAL A 224 -6.22 -6.25 15.62
C VAL A 224 -6.16 -6.62 14.11
N GLY A 225 -6.45 -7.87 13.75
CA GLY A 225 -6.47 -8.35 12.37
C GLY A 225 -7.54 -7.70 11.48
N LEU A 226 -8.79 -7.60 11.95
CA LEU A 226 -9.88 -7.00 11.16
C LEU A 226 -9.76 -5.47 11.08
N ASP A 227 -9.28 -4.83 12.13
CA ASP A 227 -8.98 -3.38 12.11
C ASP A 227 -7.87 -3.06 11.12
N ASN A 228 -6.85 -3.91 11.07
CA ASN A 228 -5.77 -3.77 10.10
C ASN A 228 -6.29 -3.96 8.67
N LEU A 229 -7.19 -4.93 8.45
CA LEU A 229 -7.83 -5.09 7.14
C LEU A 229 -8.64 -3.86 6.74
N ARG A 230 -9.49 -3.30 7.63
CA ARG A 230 -10.25 -2.08 7.34
C ARG A 230 -9.35 -0.93 6.91
N LYS A 231 -8.25 -0.71 7.66
CA LYS A 231 -7.26 0.34 7.34
C LYS A 231 -6.60 0.12 5.98
N ARG A 232 -6.25 -1.14 5.66
CA ARG A 232 -5.63 -1.49 4.38
C ARG A 232 -6.58 -1.27 3.20
N PHE A 233 -7.84 -1.67 3.31
CA PHE A 233 -8.85 -1.40 2.30
C PHE A 233 -9.04 0.11 2.08
N ALA A 234 -9.14 0.90 3.15
CA ALA A 234 -9.25 2.35 3.07
C ALA A 234 -8.02 3.05 2.46
N LEU A 235 -6.82 2.45 2.60
CA LEU A 235 -5.58 2.98 2.02
C LEU A 235 -5.39 2.63 0.54
N LEU A 236 -5.96 1.50 0.09
CA LEU A 236 -5.69 0.94 -1.24
C LEU A 236 -6.81 1.17 -2.26
N PHE A 237 -7.99 1.60 -1.79
CA PHE A 237 -9.13 1.88 -2.68
C PHE A 237 -9.67 3.28 -2.40
N ASP A 238 -9.85 4.06 -3.48
CA ASP A 238 -10.39 5.43 -3.42
C ASP A 238 -11.91 5.47 -3.15
N LEU A 239 -12.61 4.36 -3.38
CA LEU A 239 -14.05 4.23 -3.16
C LEU A 239 -14.33 3.59 -1.79
N PRO A 240 -15.51 3.86 -1.20
CA PRO A 240 -15.88 3.28 0.08
C PRO A 240 -15.82 1.75 0.08
N THR A 241 -15.19 1.19 1.09
CA THR A 241 -15.09 -0.24 1.32
C THR A 241 -15.79 -0.60 2.63
N GLN A 242 -16.35 -1.79 2.71
CA GLN A 242 -17.07 -2.25 3.89
C GLN A 242 -16.48 -3.57 4.40
N LEU A 243 -16.24 -3.67 5.70
CA LEU A 243 -15.90 -4.90 6.38
C LEU A 243 -16.79 -5.02 7.64
N VAL A 244 -17.68 -6.00 7.62
CA VAL A 244 -18.67 -6.25 8.68
C VAL A 244 -18.45 -7.64 9.25
N LEU A 245 -18.57 -7.76 10.56
CA LEU A 245 -18.66 -9.03 11.27
C LEU A 245 -20.04 -9.12 11.90
N GLN A 246 -20.81 -10.13 11.53
CA GLN A 246 -22.19 -10.30 11.98
C GLN A 246 -22.56 -11.77 12.16
N LYS A 247 -23.77 -12.03 12.66
CA LYS A 247 -24.38 -13.36 12.60
C LYS A 247 -25.22 -13.47 11.35
N ASP A 248 -25.13 -14.62 10.66
CA ASP A 248 -26.07 -14.96 9.60
C ASP A 248 -27.38 -15.54 10.19
N ASP A 249 -28.34 -15.81 9.30
CA ASP A 249 -29.69 -16.34 9.70
C ASP A 249 -29.61 -17.70 10.41
N ARG A 250 -28.52 -18.44 10.27
CA ARG A 250 -28.26 -19.72 10.96
C ARG A 250 -27.56 -19.52 12.30
N GLY A 251 -27.24 -18.30 12.68
CA GLY A 251 -26.46 -17.97 13.88
C GLY A 251 -24.95 -18.21 13.72
N TRP A 252 -24.46 -18.44 12.50
CA TRP A 252 -23.03 -18.56 12.21
C TRP A 252 -22.37 -17.18 12.22
N THR A 253 -21.07 -17.13 12.50
CA THR A 253 -20.31 -15.90 12.38
C THR A 253 -19.98 -15.66 10.91
N GLU A 254 -20.39 -14.51 10.41
CA GLU A 254 -20.12 -14.06 9.04
C GLU A 254 -19.18 -12.86 9.05
N ALA A 255 -18.08 -12.95 8.32
CA ALA A 255 -17.25 -11.81 7.93
C ALA A 255 -17.54 -11.49 6.47
N LEU A 256 -18.11 -10.30 6.23
CA LEU A 256 -18.40 -9.79 4.89
C LEU A 256 -17.48 -8.63 4.54
N VAL A 257 -16.82 -8.71 3.39
CA VAL A 257 -16.01 -7.63 2.81
C VAL A 257 -16.59 -7.25 1.46
N VAL A 258 -16.76 -5.93 1.25
CA VAL A 258 -17.25 -5.36 -0.02
C VAL A 258 -16.31 -4.28 -0.48
N TRP A 259 -15.88 -4.35 -1.73
CA TRP A 259 -14.97 -3.36 -2.32
C TRP A 259 -15.18 -3.20 -3.83
N PRO A 260 -14.70 -2.09 -4.45
CA PRO A 260 -14.82 -1.88 -5.88
C PRO A 260 -14.00 -2.90 -6.68
N TYR A 261 -14.57 -3.37 -7.80
CA TYR A 261 -13.86 -4.26 -8.71
C TYR A 261 -12.77 -3.48 -9.47
N VAL A 262 -11.55 -3.89 -9.26
CA VAL A 262 -10.37 -3.44 -10.01
C VAL A 262 -9.76 -4.68 -10.64
N PRO A 263 -9.68 -4.80 -11.99
CA PRO A 263 -9.08 -5.97 -12.63
C PRO A 263 -7.56 -5.97 -12.42
N GLY A 264 -7.01 -7.12 -12.11
CA GLY A 264 -5.57 -7.36 -12.21
C GLY A 264 -5.13 -7.56 -13.66
N ASP A 265 -3.87 -7.25 -13.94
CA ASP A 265 -3.26 -7.47 -15.26
C ASP A 265 -3.28 -8.96 -15.65
N GLU A 266 -3.35 -9.22 -16.97
CA GLU A 266 -3.14 -10.55 -17.51
C GLU A 266 -1.65 -10.91 -17.35
N GLY A 267 -1.32 -11.73 -16.35
CA GLY A 267 -0.01 -12.34 -16.21
C GLY A 267 0.18 -13.49 -17.20
#